data_20b63bc1ab23e4667a41fa5221cf4c4d
#
_entry.id   20b63bc1ab23e4667a41fa5221cf4c4d
#
_cell.length_a   1.000
_cell.length_b   1.000
_cell.length_c   1.000
_cell.angle_alpha   90.00
_cell.angle_beta   90.00
_cell.angle_gamma   90.00
#
_symmetry.space_group_name_H-M   'P 1'
#
loop_
_entity.id
_entity.type
_entity.pdbx_description
1 polymer ?
#
loop_
_entity_poly.entity_id
_entity_poly.type
_entity_poly.pdbx_seq_one_letter_code
_entity_poly.pdbx_strand_id
1 'polypeptide(L)'
;ADDASTVNCLVDAQVEPVPPGVVNDACGNAIVPVVTTPADIPCEGTMTYVFTYTDCAGNTADWTYTYTIDILPFTLPADGASTVNCLVDAQVAPTPPVMTDMCGTAMTPVMVAPADIPCEGDMVYTFTYTDCAGNTADWLYTYTIDILPFTLPVDDASTVNCLVDAQVAPTPPVMTDMCGNAIVPV
;
A
#
# COMPACT_ATOMS: atom_id res chain seq x y z
N ALA A 1 -20.38 34.50 17.37
CA ALA A 1 -19.27 34.26 16.41
C ALA A 1 -19.26 32.77 16.14
N ASP A 2 -19.13 32.44 14.89
CA ASP A 2 -19.00 31.06 14.43
C ASP A 2 -17.71 30.45 14.94
N ASP A 3 -17.63 29.12 15.01
CA ASP A 3 -16.48 28.38 15.52
C ASP A 3 -16.04 27.28 14.54
N ALA A 4 -14.80 26.82 14.65
CA ALA A 4 -14.25 25.83 13.75
C ALA A 4 -13.14 25.00 14.41
N SER A 5 -12.94 23.78 13.92
CA SER A 5 -11.81 22.92 14.28
C SER A 5 -11.34 22.08 13.10
N THR A 6 -10.09 21.62 13.17
CA THR A 6 -9.55 20.64 12.24
C THR A 6 -9.46 19.29 12.93
N VAL A 7 -9.88 18.26 12.24
CA VAL A 7 -9.83 16.85 12.69
C VAL A 7 -9.16 16.00 11.60
N ASN A 8 -8.62 14.85 11.98
CA ASN A 8 -7.93 14.00 11.03
C ASN A 8 -8.83 12.95 10.38
N CYS A 9 -9.97 12.63 11.02
CA CYS A 9 -10.84 11.58 10.51
C CYS A 9 -12.30 12.05 10.43
N LEU A 10 -13.02 11.53 9.42
CA LEU A 10 -14.44 11.84 9.22
C LEU A 10 -15.28 11.54 10.48
N VAL A 11 -15.01 10.43 11.17
CA VAL A 11 -15.73 10.03 12.38
C VAL A 11 -15.67 11.09 13.48
N ASP A 12 -14.58 11.85 13.56
CA ASP A 12 -14.43 12.92 14.55
C ASP A 12 -15.29 14.15 14.19
N ALA A 13 -15.50 14.40 12.89
CA ALA A 13 -16.38 15.48 12.40
C ALA A 13 -17.87 15.12 12.46
N GLN A 14 -18.23 13.85 12.63
CA GLN A 14 -19.61 13.38 12.78
C GLN A 14 -20.13 13.56 14.23
N VAL A 15 -19.28 14.00 15.16
CA VAL A 15 -19.69 14.34 16.51
C VAL A 15 -20.32 15.73 16.51
N GLU A 16 -21.61 15.81 16.88
CA GLU A 16 -22.32 17.09 16.96
C GLU A 16 -21.63 18.02 17.98
N PRO A 17 -21.23 19.23 17.57
CA PRO A 17 -20.59 20.19 18.45
C PRO A 17 -21.58 20.77 19.47
N VAL A 18 -21.07 21.16 20.63
CA VAL A 18 -21.87 21.79 21.66
C VAL A 18 -21.87 23.31 21.44
N PRO A 19 -23.06 23.93 21.23
CA PRO A 19 -23.11 25.37 21.03
C PRO A 19 -22.71 26.14 22.31
N PRO A 20 -22.17 27.37 22.17
CA PRO A 20 -21.71 28.14 23.31
C PRO A 20 -22.87 28.66 24.17
N GLY A 21 -22.99 28.10 25.37
CA GLY A 21 -23.86 28.63 26.42
C GLY A 21 -25.35 28.64 26.10
N VAL A 22 -26.14 29.22 26.99
CA VAL A 22 -27.58 29.40 26.82
C VAL A 22 -27.83 30.73 26.10
N VAL A 23 -28.56 30.67 25.00
CA VAL A 23 -29.04 31.85 24.28
C VAL A 23 -30.43 32.20 24.78
N ASN A 24 -30.64 33.47 25.18
CA ASN A 24 -31.93 33.95 25.66
C ASN A 24 -32.51 34.99 24.70
N ASP A 25 -33.83 35.06 24.64
CA ASP A 25 -34.54 36.16 23.98
C ASP A 25 -34.43 37.46 24.78
N ALA A 26 -34.97 38.57 24.23
CA ALA A 26 -34.98 39.88 24.91
C ALA A 26 -35.78 39.90 26.23
N CYS A 27 -36.63 38.90 26.47
CA CYS A 27 -37.44 38.74 27.68
C CYS A 27 -36.75 37.81 28.71
N GLY A 28 -35.57 37.27 28.41
CA GLY A 28 -34.79 36.37 29.28
C GLY A 28 -35.19 34.89 29.17
N ASN A 29 -36.02 34.49 28.22
CA ASN A 29 -36.40 33.11 28.03
C ASN A 29 -35.30 32.38 27.21
N ALA A 30 -34.92 31.16 27.64
CA ALA A 30 -33.94 30.34 26.94
C ALA A 30 -34.49 29.88 25.58
N ILE A 31 -33.70 30.05 24.55
CA ILE A 31 -33.97 29.54 23.18
C ILE A 31 -33.17 28.29 22.93
N VAL A 32 -33.85 27.19 22.57
CA VAL A 32 -33.21 25.93 22.14
C VAL A 32 -33.07 25.97 20.61
N PRO A 33 -31.87 25.77 20.08
CA PRO A 33 -31.67 25.78 18.63
C PRO A 33 -32.22 24.51 17.97
N VAL A 34 -32.57 24.65 16.69
CA VAL A 34 -32.75 23.51 15.78
C VAL A 34 -31.44 23.27 15.05
N VAL A 35 -30.94 22.04 15.10
CA VAL A 35 -29.65 21.66 14.48
C VAL A 35 -29.91 21.11 13.09
N THR A 36 -29.19 21.65 12.11
CA THR A 36 -29.06 21.06 10.78
C THR A 36 -27.70 20.40 10.68
N THR A 37 -27.71 19.06 10.60
CA THR A 37 -26.49 18.25 10.46
C THR A 37 -26.02 18.26 9.01
N PRO A 38 -24.70 18.34 8.74
CA PRO A 38 -24.16 18.25 7.39
C PRO A 38 -24.34 16.85 6.82
N ALA A 39 -24.31 16.73 5.49
CA ALA A 39 -24.16 15.44 4.81
C ALA A 39 -22.72 14.94 4.97
N ASP A 40 -22.55 13.62 5.04
CA ASP A 40 -21.22 13.02 5.03
C ASP A 40 -20.49 13.29 3.72
N ILE A 41 -19.16 13.49 3.84
CA ILE A 41 -18.27 13.64 2.71
C ILE A 41 -17.45 12.35 2.55
N PRO A 42 -17.00 12.03 1.33
CA PRO A 42 -16.34 10.74 1.09
C PRO A 42 -14.93 10.62 1.71
N CYS A 43 -14.27 11.73 2.01
CA CYS A 43 -12.90 11.75 2.51
C CYS A 43 -12.59 13.08 3.21
N GLU A 44 -11.79 13.93 2.58
CA GLU A 44 -11.41 15.27 3.08
C GLU A 44 -12.42 16.34 2.68
N GLY A 45 -12.42 17.42 3.44
CA GLY A 45 -13.26 18.59 3.16
C GLY A 45 -13.79 19.23 4.41
N THR A 46 -14.94 19.90 4.28
CA THR A 46 -15.57 20.59 5.40
C THR A 46 -16.97 20.06 5.67
N MET A 47 -17.29 19.92 6.96
CA MET A 47 -18.64 19.60 7.45
C MET A 47 -19.11 20.74 8.36
N THR A 48 -20.24 21.40 8.02
CA THR A 48 -20.74 22.54 8.77
C THR A 48 -22.08 22.19 9.41
N TYR A 49 -22.11 22.25 10.74
CA TYR A 49 -23.31 22.19 11.55
C TYR A 49 -23.91 23.60 11.68
N VAL A 50 -25.22 23.71 11.49
CA VAL A 50 -25.96 24.98 11.63
C VAL A 50 -26.96 24.85 12.76
N PHE A 51 -26.84 25.72 13.74
CA PHE A 51 -27.75 25.83 14.91
C PHE A 51 -28.62 27.07 14.75
N THR A 52 -29.87 26.88 14.33
CA THR A 52 -30.83 27.97 14.12
C THR A 52 -31.61 28.24 15.39
N TYR A 53 -31.43 29.41 15.92
CA TYR A 53 -32.19 29.93 17.09
C TYR A 53 -33.38 30.76 16.61
N THR A 54 -34.56 30.50 17.16
CA THR A 54 -35.80 31.23 16.80
C THR A 54 -36.47 31.74 18.07
N ASP A 55 -36.70 33.05 18.13
CA ASP A 55 -37.46 33.67 19.27
C ASP A 55 -38.98 33.50 19.10
N CYS A 56 -39.73 33.92 20.11
CA CYS A 56 -41.20 33.83 20.13
C CYS A 56 -41.89 34.73 19.08
N ALA A 57 -41.18 35.71 18.52
CA ALA A 57 -41.67 36.59 17.44
C ALA A 57 -41.33 36.04 16.03
N GLY A 58 -40.59 34.92 15.99
CA GLY A 58 -40.17 34.30 14.72
C GLY A 58 -38.89 34.88 14.16
N ASN A 59 -38.15 35.71 14.90
CA ASN A 59 -36.82 36.15 14.44
C ASN A 59 -35.81 35.01 14.58
N THR A 60 -34.97 34.84 13.59
CA THR A 60 -33.97 33.75 13.53
C THR A 60 -32.55 34.27 13.50
N ALA A 61 -31.64 33.51 14.11
CA ALA A 61 -30.21 33.72 14.05
C ALA A 61 -29.49 32.37 14.06
N ASP A 62 -28.44 32.25 13.24
CA ASP A 62 -27.67 31.03 13.12
C ASP A 62 -26.33 31.16 13.84
N TRP A 63 -25.90 30.07 14.47
CA TRP A 63 -24.52 29.83 14.87
C TRP A 63 -24.03 28.62 14.11
N THR A 64 -22.83 28.72 13.53
CA THR A 64 -22.26 27.65 12.72
C THR A 64 -21.00 27.11 13.37
N TYR A 65 -20.81 25.81 13.23
CA TYR A 65 -19.56 25.13 13.57
C TYR A 65 -19.05 24.33 12.38
N THR A 66 -17.79 24.59 11.98
CA THR A 66 -17.21 23.95 10.81
C THR A 66 -16.05 23.04 11.23
N TYR A 67 -16.19 21.76 10.94
CA TYR A 67 -15.06 20.82 10.95
C TYR A 67 -14.36 20.87 9.60
N THR A 68 -13.03 21.00 9.61
CA THR A 68 -12.17 20.74 8.46
C THR A 68 -11.52 19.38 8.69
N ILE A 69 -11.73 18.44 7.77
CA ILE A 69 -11.15 17.10 7.81
C ILE A 69 -9.91 17.11 6.94
N ASP A 70 -8.76 16.79 7.55
CA ASP A 70 -7.42 16.81 6.95
C ASP A 70 -6.71 15.50 7.33
N ILE A 71 -6.75 14.52 6.42
CA ILE A 71 -6.22 13.17 6.66
C ILE A 71 -4.71 13.19 6.51
N LEU A 72 -4.01 12.90 7.61
CA LEU A 72 -2.56 12.87 7.62
C LEU A 72 -2.01 11.66 6.85
N PRO A 73 -0.83 11.79 6.20
CA PRO A 73 -0.18 10.68 5.53
C PRO A 73 0.07 9.49 6.47
N PHE A 74 -0.12 8.29 5.93
CA PHE A 74 0.18 7.04 6.63
C PHE A 74 1.67 6.66 6.49
N THR A 75 2.13 5.69 7.28
CA THR A 75 3.50 5.16 7.21
C THR A 75 3.47 3.67 6.91
N LEU A 76 4.39 3.20 6.07
CA LEU A 76 4.56 1.80 5.73
C LEU A 76 5.61 1.13 6.64
N PRO A 77 5.55 -0.20 6.83
CA PRO A 77 6.63 -0.96 7.44
C PRO A 77 7.87 -0.93 6.53
N ALA A 78 8.99 -1.41 7.06
CA ALA A 78 10.22 -1.58 6.27
C ALA A 78 9.98 -2.48 5.06
N ASP A 79 10.70 -2.22 3.98
CA ASP A 79 10.69 -3.03 2.77
C ASP A 79 11.05 -4.49 3.04
N GLY A 80 10.52 -5.39 2.22
CA GLY A 80 10.79 -6.82 2.30
C GLY A 80 11.91 -7.24 1.36
N ALA A 81 12.61 -8.31 1.71
CA ALA A 81 13.62 -8.90 0.86
C ALA A 81 13.78 -10.40 1.11
N SER A 82 14.17 -11.15 0.07
CA SER A 82 14.62 -12.54 0.20
C SER A 82 15.60 -12.91 -0.90
N THR A 83 16.42 -13.94 -0.65
CA THR A 83 17.29 -14.53 -1.66
C THR A 83 16.70 -15.85 -2.13
N VAL A 84 16.70 -16.07 -3.43
CA VAL A 84 16.24 -17.30 -4.10
C VAL A 84 17.32 -17.79 -5.06
N ASN A 85 17.28 -19.08 -5.38
CA ASN A 85 18.32 -19.67 -6.24
C ASN A 85 17.89 -19.73 -7.71
N CYS A 86 16.60 -19.59 -7.98
CA CYS A 86 16.08 -19.70 -9.35
C CYS A 86 15.16 -18.55 -9.70
N LEU A 87 15.22 -18.10 -10.96
CA LEU A 87 14.36 -17.02 -11.48
C LEU A 87 12.87 -17.32 -11.26
N VAL A 88 12.44 -18.56 -11.46
CA VAL A 88 11.04 -18.96 -11.31
C VAL A 88 10.50 -18.70 -9.91
N ASP A 89 11.35 -18.79 -8.87
CA ASP A 89 10.95 -18.52 -7.49
C ASP A 89 10.75 -17.02 -7.26
N ALA A 90 11.52 -16.17 -7.93
CA ALA A 90 11.38 -14.72 -7.89
C ALA A 90 10.18 -14.19 -8.70
N GLN A 91 9.63 -14.99 -9.63
CA GLN A 91 8.45 -14.62 -10.42
C GLN A 91 7.13 -14.80 -9.66
N VAL A 92 7.17 -15.36 -8.46
CA VAL A 92 6.00 -15.45 -7.58
C VAL A 92 5.85 -14.13 -6.82
N ALA A 93 4.77 -13.40 -7.08
CA ALA A 93 4.51 -12.14 -6.40
C ALA A 93 4.45 -12.32 -4.87
N PRO A 94 5.20 -11.52 -4.09
CA PRO A 94 5.14 -11.57 -2.63
C PRO A 94 3.79 -11.06 -2.12
N THR A 95 3.43 -11.45 -0.89
CA THR A 95 2.24 -10.93 -0.22
C THR A 95 2.57 -9.58 0.42
N PRO A 96 1.91 -8.49 0.00
CA PRO A 96 2.14 -7.18 0.60
C PRO A 96 1.57 -7.11 2.03
N PRO A 97 2.08 -6.21 2.90
CA PRO A 97 1.52 -6.00 4.22
C PRO A 97 0.08 -5.48 4.15
N VAL A 98 -0.76 -5.94 5.09
CA VAL A 98 -2.10 -5.38 5.26
C VAL A 98 -1.98 -4.02 5.94
N MET A 99 -2.51 -2.98 5.30
CA MET A 99 -2.38 -1.61 5.75
C MET A 99 -3.74 -0.93 5.92
N THR A 100 -3.79 0.00 6.86
CA THR A 100 -4.89 0.94 7.03
C THR A 100 -4.36 2.37 7.00
N ASP A 101 -5.20 3.31 6.58
CA ASP A 101 -4.92 4.73 6.75
C ASP A 101 -4.94 5.13 8.24
N MET A 102 -4.70 6.42 8.52
CA MET A 102 -4.71 6.98 9.88
C MET A 102 -6.08 6.85 10.57
N CYS A 103 -7.16 6.71 9.80
CA CYS A 103 -8.53 6.58 10.29
C CYS A 103 -9.00 5.13 10.41
N GLY A 104 -8.12 4.16 10.13
CA GLY A 104 -8.40 2.72 10.22
C GLY A 104 -9.07 2.13 8.98
N THR A 105 -9.18 2.89 7.87
CA THR A 105 -9.73 2.38 6.61
C THR A 105 -8.72 1.49 5.91
N ALA A 106 -9.12 0.28 5.54
CA ALA A 106 -8.24 -0.66 4.86
C ALA A 106 -7.84 -0.16 3.47
N MET A 107 -6.54 -0.25 3.16
CA MET A 107 -5.97 0.11 1.88
C MET A 107 -5.57 -1.13 1.10
N THR A 108 -5.90 -1.15 -0.19
CA THR A 108 -5.48 -2.21 -1.11
C THR A 108 -4.41 -1.64 -2.05
N PRO A 109 -3.19 -2.20 -2.06
CA PRO A 109 -2.13 -1.66 -2.90
C PRO A 109 -2.32 -2.03 -4.36
N VAL A 110 -1.79 -1.18 -5.24
CA VAL A 110 -1.60 -1.48 -6.66
C VAL A 110 -0.19 -2.03 -6.85
N MET A 111 -0.09 -3.23 -7.44
CA MET A 111 1.19 -3.90 -7.68
C MET A 111 1.71 -3.59 -9.09
N VAL A 112 3.00 -3.26 -9.15
CA VAL A 112 3.79 -3.25 -10.39
C VAL A 112 4.82 -4.37 -10.28
N ALA A 113 4.68 -5.36 -11.17
CA ALA A 113 5.64 -6.45 -11.27
C ALA A 113 6.93 -5.99 -11.97
N PRO A 114 8.11 -6.51 -11.56
CA PRO A 114 9.35 -6.23 -12.23
C PRO A 114 9.40 -6.86 -13.63
N ALA A 115 10.30 -6.36 -14.50
CA ALA A 115 10.67 -7.06 -15.71
C ALA A 115 11.56 -8.27 -15.36
N ASP A 116 11.46 -9.35 -16.14
CA ASP A 116 12.34 -10.50 -15.98
C ASP A 116 13.80 -10.12 -16.27
N ILE A 117 14.69 -10.72 -15.50
CA ILE A 117 16.14 -10.63 -15.70
C ILE A 117 16.65 -11.93 -16.31
N PRO A 118 17.76 -11.90 -17.11
CA PRO A 118 18.18 -13.08 -17.87
C PRO A 118 18.76 -14.22 -17.01
N CYS A 119 19.26 -13.95 -15.82
CA CYS A 119 19.93 -14.94 -14.97
C CYS A 119 19.91 -14.50 -13.50
N GLU A 120 20.99 -13.89 -13.01
CA GLU A 120 21.17 -13.42 -11.63
C GLU A 120 20.90 -11.93 -11.51
N GLY A 121 20.56 -11.48 -10.29
CA GLY A 121 20.34 -10.08 -9.96
C GLY A 121 19.09 -9.87 -9.12
N ASP A 122 18.63 -8.63 -9.06
CA ASP A 122 17.50 -8.24 -8.22
C ASP A 122 16.23 -8.05 -9.06
N MET A 123 15.13 -8.62 -8.58
CA MET A 123 13.77 -8.36 -9.05
C MET A 123 13.00 -7.64 -7.97
N VAL A 124 12.53 -6.41 -8.25
CA VAL A 124 11.85 -5.55 -7.28
C VAL A 124 10.37 -5.42 -7.63
N TYR A 125 9.51 -5.93 -6.75
CA TYR A 125 8.07 -5.70 -6.79
C TYR A 125 7.75 -4.40 -6.05
N THR A 126 6.93 -3.55 -6.67
CA THR A 126 6.47 -2.29 -6.06
C THR A 126 4.97 -2.39 -5.76
N PHE A 127 4.59 -2.08 -4.53
CA PHE A 127 3.21 -2.03 -4.06
C PHE A 127 2.89 -0.62 -3.61
N THR A 128 2.14 0.12 -4.43
CA THR A 128 1.73 1.50 -4.13
C THR A 128 0.42 1.50 -3.35
N TYR A 129 0.46 2.02 -2.14
CA TYR A 129 -0.71 2.28 -1.30
C TYR A 129 -1.18 3.71 -1.49
N THR A 130 -2.50 3.90 -1.51
CA THR A 130 -3.11 5.22 -1.63
C THR A 130 -4.29 5.29 -0.67
N ASP A 131 -4.35 6.33 0.17
CA ASP A 131 -5.52 6.61 1.00
C ASP A 131 -6.57 7.42 0.22
N CYS A 132 -7.69 7.73 0.86
CA CYS A 132 -8.77 8.48 0.21
C CYS A 132 -8.39 9.96 -0.04
N ALA A 133 -7.44 10.53 0.72
CA ALA A 133 -6.93 11.88 0.54
C ALA A 133 -5.94 12.01 -0.64
N GLY A 134 -5.51 10.86 -1.18
CA GLY A 134 -4.53 10.79 -2.26
C GLY A 134 -3.08 10.76 -1.77
N ASN A 135 -2.83 10.58 -0.47
CA ASN A 135 -1.50 10.32 0.01
C ASN A 135 -1.04 8.95 -0.47
N THR A 136 0.17 8.87 -1.03
CA THR A 136 0.73 7.64 -1.60
C THR A 136 2.04 7.27 -0.94
N ALA A 137 2.30 5.96 -0.82
CA ALA A 137 3.58 5.43 -0.40
C ALA A 137 3.81 4.05 -1.03
N ASP A 138 5.07 3.75 -1.35
CA ASP A 138 5.48 2.50 -1.97
C ASP A 138 6.13 1.59 -0.93
N TRP A 139 5.69 0.33 -0.90
CA TRP A 139 6.38 -0.76 -0.24
C TRP A 139 7.05 -1.62 -1.29
N LEU A 140 8.36 -1.84 -1.12
CA LEU A 140 9.16 -2.60 -2.04
C LEU A 140 9.45 -4.00 -1.50
N TYR A 141 9.47 -4.99 -2.40
CA TYR A 141 9.97 -6.31 -2.09
C TYR A 141 11.01 -6.74 -3.11
N THR A 142 12.22 -7.02 -2.64
CA THR A 142 13.34 -7.39 -3.49
C THR A 142 13.65 -8.88 -3.36
N TYR A 143 13.57 -9.60 -4.49
CA TYR A 143 14.18 -10.91 -4.63
C TYR A 143 15.58 -10.75 -5.19
N THR A 144 16.59 -11.22 -4.47
CA THR A 144 17.95 -11.39 -4.99
C THR A 144 18.10 -12.81 -5.49
N ILE A 145 18.34 -12.99 -6.78
CA ILE A 145 18.54 -14.31 -7.42
C ILE A 145 20.02 -14.61 -7.42
N ASP A 146 20.41 -15.69 -6.74
CA ASP A 146 21.80 -16.15 -6.60
C ASP A 146 21.86 -17.64 -6.98
N ILE A 147 22.22 -17.91 -8.23
CA ILE A 147 22.26 -19.27 -8.79
C ILE A 147 23.54 -19.97 -8.31
N LEU A 148 23.37 -21.03 -7.53
CA LEU A 148 24.50 -21.79 -7.03
C LEU A 148 25.29 -22.47 -8.17
N PRO A 149 26.65 -22.60 -8.02
CA PRO A 149 27.48 -23.26 -9.02
C PRO A 149 27.04 -24.72 -9.24
N PHE A 150 27.09 -25.15 -10.50
CA PHE A 150 26.88 -26.54 -10.87
C PHE A 150 28.18 -27.36 -10.67
N THR A 151 28.03 -28.67 -10.51
CA THR A 151 29.17 -29.58 -10.39
C THR A 151 29.28 -30.47 -11.65
N LEU A 152 30.49 -30.62 -12.17
CA LEU A 152 30.75 -31.56 -13.25
C LEU A 152 30.78 -33.00 -12.73
N PRO A 153 30.36 -33.99 -13.55
CA PRO A 153 30.62 -35.39 -13.25
C PRO A 153 32.12 -35.66 -13.26
N VAL A 154 32.51 -36.80 -12.71
CA VAL A 154 33.89 -37.25 -12.76
C VAL A 154 34.30 -37.46 -14.22
N ASP A 155 35.55 -37.09 -14.54
CA ASP A 155 36.11 -37.30 -15.86
C ASP A 155 36.01 -38.80 -16.27
N ASP A 156 35.63 -39.02 -17.51
CA ASP A 156 35.55 -40.37 -18.08
C ASP A 156 36.76 -40.66 -18.98
N ALA A 157 37.14 -41.93 -19.06
CA ALA A 157 38.25 -42.37 -19.89
C ALA A 157 37.93 -43.72 -20.53
N SER A 158 38.29 -43.85 -21.81
CA SER A 158 38.15 -45.11 -22.53
C SER A 158 39.48 -45.55 -23.18
N THR A 159 39.69 -46.84 -23.27
CA THR A 159 40.82 -47.40 -24.00
C THR A 159 40.35 -47.93 -25.34
N VAL A 160 41.01 -47.50 -26.43
CA VAL A 160 40.69 -47.91 -27.75
C VAL A 160 41.91 -48.60 -28.40
N ASN A 161 41.71 -49.55 -29.34
CA ASN A 161 42.79 -50.31 -29.93
C ASN A 161 43.32 -49.71 -31.25
N CYS A 162 42.55 -48.84 -31.87
CA CYS A 162 42.90 -48.21 -33.13
C CYS A 162 42.88 -46.70 -33.10
N LEU A 163 43.78 -46.02 -33.80
CA LEU A 163 43.85 -44.57 -33.85
C LEU A 163 42.53 -43.92 -34.34
N VAL A 164 41.88 -44.56 -35.34
CA VAL A 164 40.61 -44.07 -35.87
C VAL A 164 39.51 -44.01 -34.85
N ASP A 165 39.47 -44.90 -33.87
CA ASP A 165 38.49 -44.91 -32.81
C ASP A 165 38.72 -43.77 -31.80
N ALA A 166 40.03 -43.41 -31.62
CA ALA A 166 40.40 -42.27 -30.78
C ALA A 166 40.10 -40.90 -31.40
N GLN A 167 39.83 -40.85 -32.71
CA GLN A 167 39.48 -39.64 -33.45
C GLN A 167 37.96 -39.32 -33.39
N VAL A 168 37.15 -40.22 -32.87
CA VAL A 168 35.72 -39.99 -32.66
C VAL A 168 35.53 -39.16 -31.38
N ALA A 169 34.99 -37.97 -31.56
CA ALA A 169 34.71 -37.10 -30.40
C ALA A 169 33.70 -37.78 -29.43
N PRO A 170 34.01 -37.85 -28.14
CA PRO A 170 33.04 -38.37 -27.16
C PRO A 170 31.82 -37.49 -27.07
N THR A 171 30.70 -38.09 -26.72
CA THR A 171 29.45 -37.33 -26.44
C THR A 171 29.55 -36.73 -25.04
N PRO A 172 29.49 -35.42 -24.86
CA PRO A 172 29.52 -34.81 -23.55
C PRO A 172 28.27 -35.19 -22.75
N PRO A 173 28.36 -35.25 -21.40
CA PRO A 173 27.23 -35.52 -20.55
C PRO A 173 26.16 -34.40 -20.68
N VAL A 174 24.89 -34.79 -20.65
CA VAL A 174 23.78 -33.84 -20.57
C VAL A 174 23.70 -33.36 -19.13
N MET A 175 23.77 -32.05 -18.95
CA MET A 175 23.78 -31.42 -17.62
C MET A 175 22.72 -30.34 -17.55
N THR A 176 22.26 -30.13 -16.34
CA THR A 176 21.39 -29.01 -16.01
C THR A 176 21.95 -28.24 -14.80
N ASP A 177 21.69 -26.96 -14.77
CA ASP A 177 21.91 -26.17 -13.54
C ASP A 177 20.92 -26.58 -12.44
N MET A 178 21.01 -25.93 -11.28
CA MET A 178 20.15 -26.16 -10.12
C MET A 178 18.67 -25.85 -10.42
N CYS A 179 18.41 -24.96 -11.36
CA CYS A 179 17.07 -24.53 -11.78
C CYS A 179 16.50 -25.38 -12.93
N GLY A 180 17.23 -26.40 -13.36
CA GLY A 180 16.81 -27.30 -14.44
C GLY A 180 17.09 -26.80 -15.85
N ASN A 181 17.82 -25.69 -16.02
CA ASN A 181 18.21 -25.18 -17.35
C ASN A 181 19.37 -26.03 -17.92
N ALA A 182 19.27 -26.35 -19.21
CA ALA A 182 20.31 -27.13 -19.86
C ALA A 182 21.63 -26.34 -19.95
N ILE A 183 22.73 -27.00 -19.55
CA ILE A 183 24.10 -26.49 -19.71
C ILE A 183 24.67 -27.07 -21.00
N VAL A 184 25.08 -26.21 -21.92
CA VAL A 184 25.67 -26.61 -23.19
C VAL A 184 27.19 -26.42 -23.14
N PRO A 185 27.99 -27.47 -23.39
CA PRO A 185 29.44 -27.33 -23.45
C PRO A 185 29.85 -26.47 -24.66
N VAL A 186 30.87 -25.64 -24.47
CA VAL A 186 31.40 -24.69 -25.49
C VAL A 186 32.68 -25.26 -26.07
#